data_080e744a788aa6ce030ef6fe18b35f93
#
_entry.id   080e744a788aa6ce030ef6fe18b35f93
#
_cell.length_a   1.000
_cell.length_b   1.000
_cell.length_c   1.000
_cell.angle_alpha   90.00
_cell.angle_beta   90.00
_cell.angle_gamma   90.00
#
_symmetry.space_group_name_H-M   'P 1'
#
loop_
_entity.id
_entity.type
_entity.pdbx_description
1 polymer ?
#
loop_
_entity_poly.entity_id
_entity_poly.type
_entity_poly.pdbx_seq_one_letter_code
_entity_poly.pdbx_strand_id
1 'polypeptide(L)'
;MAKRAVIGMANVGSFISNGSGDYVIAFTTFEALTLNKSIATRKEINNSAMNGIFLAVAEATEEAILNSLFMAETINSKYGTSEALPIEETLQILKKYNSLNWNKGLYPWKK
;
A
#
# COMPACT_ATOMS: atom_id res chain seq x y z
N MET A 1 4.54 -12.84 -3.29
CA MET A 1 3.62 -11.70 -3.09
C MET A 1 4.07 -10.82 -1.95
N ALA A 2 4.26 -11.27 -0.71
CA ALA A 2 4.63 -10.42 0.44
C ALA A 2 5.79 -9.43 0.17
N LYS A 3 6.88 -9.87 -0.44
CA LYS A 3 8.00 -8.98 -0.79
C LYS A 3 7.64 -7.82 -1.72
N ARG A 4 6.52 -7.86 -2.44
CA ARG A 4 6.10 -6.80 -3.36
C ARG A 4 5.33 -5.67 -2.65
N ALA A 5 4.76 -5.92 -1.48
CA ALA A 5 4.14 -4.89 -0.67
C ALA A 5 5.14 -3.79 -0.25
N VAL A 6 6.41 -4.14 -0.08
CA VAL A 6 7.49 -3.18 0.22
C VAL A 6 7.63 -2.11 -0.85
N ILE A 7 7.33 -2.43 -2.12
CA ILE A 7 7.33 -1.45 -3.22
C ILE A 7 6.22 -0.42 -3.02
N GLY A 8 5.02 -0.85 -2.64
CA GLY A 8 3.91 0.06 -2.32
C GLY A 8 4.23 0.98 -1.14
N MET A 9 4.92 0.49 -0.13
CA MET A 9 5.43 1.32 0.97
C MET A 9 6.42 2.38 0.48
N ALA A 10 7.33 2.01 -0.41
CA ALA A 10 8.30 2.94 -0.99
C ALA A 10 7.62 4.04 -1.82
N ASN A 11 6.55 3.70 -2.56
CA ASN A 11 5.79 4.65 -3.38
C ASN A 11 5.14 5.77 -2.54
N VAL A 12 4.75 5.48 -1.31
CA VAL A 12 4.21 6.49 -0.38
C VAL A 12 5.27 7.22 0.43
N GLY A 13 6.54 7.05 0.06
CA GLY A 13 7.66 7.81 0.62
C GLY A 13 8.43 7.12 1.75
N SER A 14 8.13 5.85 2.07
CA SER A 14 8.95 5.09 3.03
C SER A 14 10.27 4.67 2.38
N PHE A 15 11.38 5.02 3.01
CA PHE A 15 12.71 4.55 2.61
C PHE A 15 13.23 3.40 3.48
N ILE A 16 12.36 2.88 4.36
CA ILE A 16 12.67 1.75 5.26
C ILE A 16 13.96 2.02 6.03
N SER A 17 13.92 3.00 6.94
CA SER A 17 15.07 3.48 7.69
C SER A 17 15.66 2.38 8.59
N ASN A 18 16.92 2.54 8.96
CA ASN A 18 17.55 1.67 9.93
C ASN A 18 16.78 1.69 11.26
N GLY A 19 16.41 0.50 11.75
CA GLY A 19 15.57 0.33 12.94
C GLY A 19 14.07 0.28 12.65
N SER A 20 13.63 0.47 11.40
CA SER A 20 12.26 0.20 10.98
C SER A 20 11.95 -1.30 11.06
N GLY A 21 10.81 -1.66 11.64
CA GLY A 21 10.35 -3.05 11.79
C GLY A 21 9.19 -3.36 10.86
N ASP A 22 9.43 -3.32 9.54
CA ASP A 22 8.39 -3.53 8.53
C ASP A 22 8.17 -5.03 8.28
N TYR A 23 6.97 -5.51 8.59
CA TYR A 23 6.61 -6.91 8.44
C TYR A 23 5.43 -7.06 7.47
N VAL A 24 5.53 -8.03 6.57
CA VAL A 24 4.43 -8.36 5.64
C VAL A 24 4.08 -9.83 5.79
N ILE A 25 2.80 -10.08 6.09
CA ILE A 25 2.24 -11.43 6.20
C ILE A 25 1.30 -11.65 5.02
N ALA A 26 1.56 -12.70 4.23
CA ALA A 26 0.67 -13.14 3.17
C ALA A 26 -0.02 -14.43 3.59
N PHE A 27 -1.35 -14.48 3.47
CA PHE A 27 -2.14 -15.65 3.74
C PHE A 27 -3.21 -15.84 2.65
N THR A 28 -3.80 -17.02 2.60
CA THR A 28 -4.91 -17.31 1.69
C THR A 28 -6.06 -17.94 2.48
N THR A 29 -7.28 -17.61 2.05
CA THR A 29 -8.52 -18.23 2.55
C THR A 29 -9.13 -19.16 1.50
N PHE A 30 -8.49 -19.32 0.34
CA PHE A 30 -9.01 -20.07 -0.80
C PHE A 30 -9.08 -21.57 -0.53
N GLU A 31 -8.09 -22.12 0.18
CA GLU A 31 -8.05 -23.53 0.53
C GLU A 31 -7.78 -23.71 2.03
N ALA A 32 -8.64 -24.43 2.72
CA ALA A 32 -8.39 -24.85 4.08
C ALA A 32 -7.35 -26.00 4.05
N LEU A 33 -6.16 -25.74 4.55
CA LEU A 33 -5.19 -26.79 4.84
C LEU A 33 -5.69 -27.57 6.06
N THR A 34 -6.38 -28.69 5.82
CA THR A 34 -6.79 -29.58 6.91
C THR A 34 -5.63 -30.52 7.23
N LEU A 35 -5.23 -30.54 8.49
CA LEU A 35 -4.16 -31.40 9.03
C LEU A 35 -4.37 -32.90 8.73
N ASN A 36 -5.59 -33.29 8.38
CA ASN A 36 -5.96 -34.69 8.20
C ASN A 36 -5.91 -35.18 6.74
N LYS A 37 -5.45 -34.37 5.79
CA LYS A 37 -5.30 -34.78 4.39
C LYS A 37 -3.85 -35.16 4.11
N SER A 38 -3.64 -36.46 3.82
CA SER A 38 -2.31 -36.99 3.43
C SER A 38 -1.83 -36.46 2.07
N ILE A 39 -2.74 -36.00 1.19
CA ILE A 39 -2.44 -35.53 -0.15
C ILE A 39 -3.26 -34.26 -0.40
N ALA A 40 -2.59 -33.19 -0.85
CA ALA A 40 -3.22 -31.96 -1.30
C ALA A 40 -2.83 -31.67 -2.75
N THR A 41 -3.82 -31.42 -3.61
CA THR A 41 -3.60 -30.95 -4.99
C THR A 41 -3.71 -29.44 -4.99
N ARG A 42 -2.70 -28.73 -5.52
CA ARG A 42 -2.67 -27.28 -5.62
C ARG A 42 -2.66 -26.84 -7.07
N LYS A 43 -3.35 -25.75 -7.35
CA LYS A 43 -3.22 -25.02 -8.62
C LYS A 43 -2.16 -23.95 -8.45
N GLU A 44 -1.21 -23.92 -9.36
CA GLU A 44 -0.14 -22.90 -9.38
C GLU A 44 -0.26 -22.01 -10.61
N ILE A 45 0.07 -20.76 -10.44
CA ILE A 45 0.11 -19.79 -11.53
C ILE A 45 1.53 -19.81 -12.11
N ASN A 46 1.62 -19.85 -13.45
CA ASN A 46 2.91 -19.80 -14.13
C ASN A 46 3.62 -18.46 -13.83
N ASN A 47 4.94 -18.51 -13.67
CA ASN A 47 5.77 -17.33 -13.40
C ASN A 47 5.60 -16.21 -14.43
N SER A 48 5.35 -16.54 -15.70
CA SER A 48 5.10 -15.53 -16.75
C SER A 48 3.83 -14.71 -16.53
N ALA A 49 2.86 -15.23 -15.77
CA ALA A 49 1.60 -14.55 -15.45
C ALA A 49 1.67 -13.74 -14.12
N MET A 50 2.81 -13.78 -13.41
CA MET A 50 2.93 -13.16 -12.09
C MET A 50 3.10 -11.64 -12.11
N ASN A 51 3.51 -11.05 -13.23
CA ASN A 51 3.83 -9.61 -13.29
C ASN A 51 2.63 -8.72 -12.92
N GLY A 52 1.44 -9.01 -13.46
CA GLY A 52 0.23 -8.26 -13.11
C GLY A 52 -0.14 -8.40 -11.64
N ILE A 53 0.06 -9.58 -11.07
CA ILE A 53 -0.21 -9.82 -9.64
C ILE A 53 0.80 -9.06 -8.76
N PHE A 54 2.05 -9.00 -9.15
CA PHE A 54 3.08 -8.24 -8.43
C PHE A 54 2.79 -6.74 -8.44
N LEU A 55 2.37 -6.20 -9.58
CA LEU A 55 1.96 -4.81 -9.71
C LEU A 55 0.74 -4.54 -8.83
N ALA A 56 -0.30 -5.35 -8.92
CA ALA A 56 -1.51 -5.21 -8.13
C ALA A 56 -1.23 -5.22 -6.60
N VAL A 57 -0.29 -6.03 -6.13
CA VAL A 57 0.11 -6.02 -4.70
C VAL A 57 0.76 -4.70 -4.32
N ALA A 58 1.62 -4.14 -5.17
CA ALA A 58 2.27 -2.86 -4.89
C ALA A 58 1.24 -1.72 -4.86
N GLU A 59 0.35 -1.64 -5.86
CA GLU A 59 -0.70 -0.63 -5.97
C GLU A 59 -1.71 -0.74 -4.82
N ALA A 60 -2.18 -1.95 -4.49
CA ALA A 60 -3.11 -2.15 -3.38
C ALA A 60 -2.50 -1.80 -2.02
N THR A 61 -1.19 -2.00 -1.84
CA THR A 61 -0.49 -1.61 -0.62
C THR A 61 -0.37 -0.09 -0.52
N GLU A 62 0.00 0.58 -1.60
CA GLU A 62 0.04 2.03 -1.70
C GLU A 62 -1.33 2.64 -1.40
N GLU A 63 -2.39 2.16 -2.05
CA GLU A 63 -3.76 2.59 -1.83
C GLU A 63 -4.19 2.39 -0.37
N ALA A 64 -3.90 1.24 0.22
CA ALA A 64 -4.26 0.95 1.61
C ALA A 64 -3.59 1.93 2.59
N ILE A 65 -2.32 2.28 2.38
CA ILE A 65 -1.60 3.24 3.22
C ILE A 65 -2.18 4.64 3.04
N LEU A 66 -2.39 5.09 1.80
CA LEU A 66 -2.99 6.39 1.54
C LEU A 66 -4.39 6.49 2.15
N ASN A 67 -5.24 5.47 1.97
CA ASN A 67 -6.56 5.43 2.58
C ASN A 67 -6.48 5.49 4.10
N SER A 68 -5.54 4.81 4.74
CA SER A 68 -5.36 4.87 6.19
C SER A 68 -5.03 6.26 6.69
N LEU A 69 -4.22 7.02 5.95
CA LEU A 69 -3.85 8.40 6.29
C LEU A 69 -5.03 9.37 6.12
N PHE A 70 -5.77 9.24 5.01
CA PHE A 70 -6.89 10.14 4.70
C PHE A 70 -8.15 9.85 5.53
N MET A 71 -8.28 8.64 6.07
CA MET A 71 -9.43 8.21 6.90
C MET A 71 -9.11 8.24 8.40
N ALA A 72 -7.89 8.62 8.78
CA ALA A 72 -7.51 8.68 10.19
C ALA A 72 -8.25 9.81 10.92
N GLU A 73 -8.54 9.57 12.20
CA GLU A 73 -9.06 10.55 13.13
C GLU A 73 -8.02 10.87 14.20
N THR A 74 -8.08 12.08 14.76
CA THR A 74 -7.20 12.46 15.87
C THR A 74 -7.52 11.64 17.10
N ILE A 75 -6.52 10.99 17.66
CA ILE A 75 -6.65 10.15 18.86
C ILE A 75 -5.91 10.77 20.03
N ASN A 76 -6.61 10.98 21.13
CA ASN A 76 -6.04 11.41 22.39
C ASN A 76 -5.86 10.21 23.33
N SER A 77 -4.67 10.03 23.85
CA SER A 77 -4.35 8.97 24.80
C SER A 77 -3.59 9.51 26.00
N LYS A 78 -3.41 8.68 27.02
CA LYS A 78 -2.57 9.04 28.19
C LYS A 78 -1.08 9.25 27.85
N TYR A 79 -0.65 8.86 26.68
CA TYR A 79 0.73 9.01 26.21
C TYR A 79 0.93 10.20 25.26
N GLY A 80 -0.14 10.89 24.91
CA GLY A 80 -0.13 12.05 24.00
C GLY A 80 -1.25 11.99 22.96
N THR A 81 -1.27 13.00 22.11
CA THR A 81 -2.20 13.12 21.00
C THR A 81 -1.50 12.72 19.70
N SER A 82 -2.16 11.85 18.94
CA SER A 82 -1.78 11.56 17.54
C SER A 82 -2.78 12.29 16.65
N GLU A 83 -2.30 13.32 15.95
CA GLU A 83 -3.13 14.15 15.10
C GLU A 83 -3.41 13.50 13.76
N ALA A 84 -4.64 13.60 13.27
CA ALA A 84 -5.01 13.20 11.94
C ALA A 84 -4.39 14.12 10.87
N LEU A 85 -4.31 13.63 9.64
CA LEU A 85 -3.85 14.44 8.51
C LEU A 85 -4.77 15.67 8.30
N PRO A 86 -4.24 16.91 8.22
CA PRO A 86 -5.05 18.10 7.95
C PRO A 86 -5.47 18.09 6.47
N ILE A 87 -6.64 17.56 6.20
CA ILE A 87 -7.13 17.24 4.84
C ILE A 87 -7.17 18.47 3.94
N GLU A 88 -7.73 19.58 4.42
CA GLU A 88 -7.88 20.79 3.60
C GLU A 88 -6.51 21.36 3.17
N GLU A 89 -5.56 21.46 4.09
CA GLU A 89 -4.20 21.92 3.80
C GLU A 89 -3.49 20.95 2.85
N THR A 90 -3.66 19.65 3.08
CA THR A 90 -3.11 18.62 2.21
C THR A 90 -3.65 18.73 0.79
N LEU A 91 -4.96 18.92 0.61
CA LEU A 91 -5.56 19.12 -0.71
C LEU A 91 -5.06 20.40 -1.40
N GLN A 92 -4.84 21.49 -0.66
CA GLN A 92 -4.25 22.71 -1.22
C GLN A 92 -2.83 22.46 -1.74
N ILE A 93 -2.01 21.74 -0.99
CA ILE A 93 -0.65 21.36 -1.40
C ILE A 93 -0.70 20.47 -2.65
N LEU A 94 -1.53 19.44 -2.66
CA LEU A 94 -1.69 18.54 -3.81
C LEU A 94 -2.14 19.31 -5.07
N LYS A 95 -3.03 20.28 -4.90
CA LYS A 95 -3.49 21.17 -5.99
C LYS A 95 -2.37 22.08 -6.49
N LYS A 96 -1.62 22.70 -5.57
CA LYS A 96 -0.49 23.59 -5.89
C LYS A 96 0.55 22.89 -6.75
N TYR A 97 0.86 21.64 -6.44
CA TYR A 97 1.84 20.83 -7.18
C TYR A 97 1.24 19.97 -8.30
N ASN A 98 -0.05 20.14 -8.58
CA ASN A 98 -0.78 19.37 -9.59
C ASN A 98 -0.64 17.84 -9.44
N SER A 99 -0.46 17.35 -8.22
CA SER A 99 -0.22 15.93 -7.94
C SER A 99 -1.41 15.05 -8.32
N LEU A 100 -2.63 15.61 -8.40
CA LEU A 100 -3.85 14.92 -8.83
C LEU A 100 -4.16 15.15 -10.31
N ASN A 101 -3.24 15.73 -11.09
CA ASN A 101 -3.42 16.04 -12.52
C ASN A 101 -4.71 16.83 -12.82
N TRP A 102 -5.14 17.71 -11.94
CA TRP A 102 -6.33 18.54 -12.12
C TRP A 102 -6.14 19.54 -13.27
N ASN A 103 -4.92 20.07 -13.41
CA ASN A 103 -4.57 20.91 -14.55
C ASN A 103 -3.92 20.06 -15.64
N LYS A 104 -4.72 19.68 -16.63
CA LYS A 104 -4.27 18.88 -17.77
C LYS A 104 -3.21 19.55 -18.65
N GLY A 105 -3.00 20.87 -18.53
CA GLY A 105 -1.96 21.63 -19.23
C GLY A 105 -0.57 21.49 -18.59
N LEU A 106 -0.51 21.03 -17.33
CA LEU A 106 0.73 20.87 -16.57
C LEU A 106 1.07 19.38 -16.46
N TYR A 107 1.40 18.74 -17.57
CA TYR A 107 1.93 17.38 -17.51
C TYR A 107 3.35 17.36 -16.94
N PRO A 108 3.69 16.48 -16.01
CA PRO A 108 5.02 16.39 -15.41
C PRO A 108 6.12 16.07 -16.41
N TRP A 109 5.79 15.49 -17.56
CA TRP A 109 6.67 15.22 -18.69
C TRP A 109 5.89 15.24 -20.00
N LYS A 110 6.21 16.17 -20.85
CA LYS A 110 6.05 15.96 -22.28
C LYS A 110 7.32 15.23 -22.75
N LYS A 111 7.15 13.97 -23.17
CA LYS A 111 8.18 13.34 -24.01
C LYS A 111 8.28 14.07 -25.33
#